data_cb869e6076ff95993a4b7c6a8c534998
#
_entry.id   cb869e6076ff95993a4b7c6a8c534998
#
_cell.length_a   1.000
_cell.length_b   1.000
_cell.length_c   1.000
_cell.angle_alpha   90.00
_cell.angle_beta   90.00
_cell.angle_gamma   90.00
#
_symmetry.space_group_name_H-M   'P 1'
#
loop_
_entity.id
_entity.type
_entity.pdbx_description
1 polymer ?
#
loop_
_entity_poly.entity_id
_entity_poly.type
_entity_poly.pdbx_seq_one_letter_code
_entity_poly.pdbx_strand_id
1 'polypeptide(L)'
;NLWFGGKAHLVHYPVRGGSLVNIVALFGDDWHEQGWSAPGERADILARYPDSSWPPAARAILTAPRHWHKWALYDRGPLARWGMGGVTLLGDAAHPMLPYLAQGAAMAIEDAAVLAQRLADTPDDPEGAMLRYERARRWRTARAQRAARRNGTVYHLDGAGAWLRTLVLRAMGGERLLARYDWLYGWRPA
;
A
#
# COMPACT_ATOMS: atom_id res chain seq x y z
N ASN A 1 2.54 -11.51 -8.30
CA ASN A 1 3.99 -11.36 -8.63
C ASN A 1 4.44 -9.93 -8.39
N LEU A 2 5.69 -9.79 -7.97
CA LEU A 2 6.32 -8.51 -7.68
C LEU A 2 7.71 -8.50 -8.32
N TRP A 3 7.95 -7.50 -9.17
CA TRP A 3 9.22 -7.28 -9.89
C TRP A 3 9.87 -6.02 -9.34
N PHE A 4 11.13 -6.11 -8.98
CA PHE A 4 11.91 -4.98 -8.51
C PHE A 4 12.85 -4.45 -9.60
N GLY A 5 12.95 -3.14 -9.73
CA GLY A 5 13.92 -2.45 -10.56
C GLY A 5 14.49 -1.24 -9.84
N GLY A 6 15.45 -0.56 -10.48
CA GLY A 6 15.94 0.71 -9.97
C GLY A 6 14.85 1.77 -10.04
N LYS A 7 14.50 2.41 -8.89
CA LYS A 7 13.50 3.50 -8.77
C LYS A 7 12.08 3.15 -9.21
N ALA A 8 11.81 1.87 -9.53
CA ALA A 8 10.50 1.41 -9.98
C ALA A 8 10.23 -0.04 -9.54
N HIS A 9 8.96 -0.42 -9.47
CA HIS A 9 8.55 -1.81 -9.33
C HIS A 9 7.25 -2.06 -10.09
N LEU A 10 7.00 -3.33 -10.39
CA LEU A 10 5.82 -3.78 -11.11
C LEU A 10 5.13 -4.87 -10.30
N VAL A 11 3.84 -4.73 -10.08
CA VAL A 11 2.99 -5.75 -9.47
C VAL A 11 1.99 -6.24 -10.50
N HIS A 12 1.78 -7.54 -10.58
CA HIS A 12 0.68 -8.10 -11.35
C HIS A 12 0.10 -9.35 -10.69
N TYR A 13 -1.20 -9.51 -10.81
CA TYR A 13 -1.92 -10.66 -10.26
C TYR A 13 -3.23 -10.92 -11.01
N PRO A 14 -3.68 -12.18 -11.06
CA PRO A 14 -4.94 -12.51 -11.69
C PRO A 14 -6.13 -11.99 -10.87
N VAL A 15 -7.18 -11.55 -11.58
CA VAL A 15 -8.46 -11.14 -11.01
C VAL A 15 -9.60 -11.82 -11.76
N ARG A 16 -10.82 -11.72 -11.26
CA ARG A 16 -12.02 -12.34 -11.86
C ARG A 16 -11.82 -13.82 -12.18
N GLY A 17 -11.32 -14.61 -11.24
CA GLY A 17 -11.08 -16.03 -11.45
C GLY A 17 -10.00 -16.35 -12.49
N GLY A 18 -9.08 -15.42 -12.75
CA GLY A 18 -7.99 -15.61 -13.71
C GLY A 18 -8.29 -15.12 -15.14
N SER A 19 -9.50 -14.63 -15.40
CA SER A 19 -9.86 -14.12 -16.73
C SER A 19 -9.21 -12.79 -17.09
N LEU A 20 -8.75 -12.03 -16.09
CA LEU A 20 -8.04 -10.77 -16.25
C LEU A 20 -6.79 -10.73 -15.38
N VAL A 21 -5.84 -9.90 -15.77
CA VAL A 21 -4.64 -9.60 -14.97
C VAL A 21 -4.67 -8.12 -14.62
N ASN A 22 -4.62 -7.82 -13.33
CA ASN A 22 -4.36 -6.46 -12.85
C ASN A 22 -2.87 -6.18 -12.93
N ILE A 23 -2.51 -5.01 -13.46
CA ILE A 23 -1.11 -4.59 -13.63
C ILE A 23 -0.96 -3.22 -13.00
N VAL A 24 -0.02 -3.09 -12.06
CA VAL A 24 0.28 -1.84 -11.35
C VAL A 24 1.78 -1.56 -11.50
N ALA A 25 2.10 -0.54 -12.29
CA ALA A 25 3.45 -0.05 -12.51
C ALA A 25 3.68 1.17 -11.63
N LEU A 26 4.67 1.11 -10.72
CA LEU A 26 4.92 2.16 -9.74
C LEU A 26 6.35 2.68 -9.89
N PHE A 27 6.50 3.99 -9.97
CA PHE A 27 7.78 4.68 -10.08
C PHE A 27 7.69 6.08 -9.45
N GLY A 28 8.83 6.66 -9.10
CA GLY A 28 8.90 8.05 -8.65
C GLY A 28 8.84 8.99 -9.87
N ASP A 29 7.94 9.94 -9.82
CA ASP A 29 7.82 11.01 -10.81
C ASP A 29 7.15 12.23 -10.20
N ASP A 30 7.32 13.39 -10.83
CA ASP A 30 6.59 14.60 -10.47
C ASP A 30 5.19 14.58 -11.10
N TRP A 31 4.19 15.02 -10.34
CA TRP A 31 2.82 15.09 -10.81
C TRP A 31 2.49 16.48 -11.32
N HIS A 32 2.17 16.61 -12.60
CA HIS A 32 1.90 17.88 -13.25
C HIS A 32 0.44 18.05 -13.75
N GLU A 33 -0.39 17.01 -13.55
CA GLU A 33 -1.78 17.02 -14.00
C GLU A 33 -2.69 17.68 -12.97
N GLN A 34 -3.82 18.22 -13.42
CA GLN A 34 -4.89 18.64 -12.52
C GLN A 34 -5.57 17.40 -11.89
N GLY A 35 -5.81 17.46 -10.58
CA GLY A 35 -6.39 16.34 -9.86
C GLY A 35 -5.37 15.26 -9.54
N TRP A 36 -5.84 14.04 -9.35
CA TRP A 36 -5.06 12.90 -8.85
C TRP A 36 -5.02 11.73 -9.82
N SER A 37 -5.68 11.84 -10.98
CA SER A 37 -5.69 10.81 -12.01
C SER A 37 -5.75 11.40 -13.40
N ALA A 38 -5.11 10.73 -14.37
CA ALA A 38 -5.10 11.13 -15.78
C ALA A 38 -4.89 9.90 -16.69
N PRO A 39 -5.25 10.00 -18.00
CA PRO A 39 -4.79 9.03 -18.99
C PRO A 39 -3.27 8.91 -18.98
N GLY A 40 -2.74 7.72 -19.17
CA GLY A 40 -1.30 7.46 -19.28
C GLY A 40 -0.92 6.94 -20.66
N GLU A 41 0.25 7.35 -21.13
CA GLU A 41 0.76 6.91 -22.42
C GLU A 41 1.68 5.69 -22.25
N ARG A 42 1.59 4.73 -23.17
CA ARG A 42 2.45 3.56 -23.18
C ARG A 42 3.93 3.93 -23.26
N ALA A 43 4.27 4.94 -24.04
CA ALA A 43 5.64 5.41 -24.22
C ALA A 43 6.25 5.87 -22.88
N ASP A 44 5.48 6.59 -22.05
CA ASP A 44 5.92 7.06 -20.74
C ASP A 44 6.23 5.89 -19.80
N ILE A 45 5.35 4.87 -19.80
CA ILE A 45 5.57 3.65 -19.02
C ILE A 45 6.85 2.96 -19.48
N LEU A 46 7.02 2.72 -20.78
CA LEU A 46 8.18 1.99 -21.30
C LEU A 46 9.49 2.73 -21.08
N ALA A 47 9.48 4.06 -21.07
CA ALA A 47 10.66 4.87 -20.74
C ALA A 47 11.11 4.68 -19.28
N ARG A 48 10.16 4.43 -18.35
CA ARG A 48 10.44 4.17 -16.92
C ARG A 48 10.89 2.72 -16.64
N TYR A 49 10.67 1.81 -17.60
CA TYR A 49 11.03 0.40 -17.53
C TYR A 49 11.89 -0.02 -18.73
N PRO A 50 13.15 0.49 -18.86
CA PRO A 50 13.95 0.30 -20.05
C PRO A 50 14.44 -1.17 -20.21
N ASP A 51 14.63 -1.61 -21.45
CA ASP A 51 15.09 -2.96 -21.78
C ASP A 51 16.44 -3.32 -21.16
N SER A 52 17.28 -2.34 -20.94
CA SER A 52 18.62 -2.54 -20.37
C SER A 52 18.59 -3.01 -18.90
N SER A 53 17.50 -2.81 -18.18
CA SER A 53 17.42 -3.10 -16.75
C SER A 53 16.19 -3.92 -16.33
N TRP A 54 15.24 -4.16 -17.24
CA TRP A 54 14.04 -4.94 -16.97
C TRP A 54 13.97 -6.21 -17.82
N PRO A 55 13.66 -7.37 -17.23
CA PRO A 55 13.61 -8.64 -17.96
C PRO A 55 12.49 -8.63 -19.02
N PRO A 56 12.66 -9.33 -20.15
CA PRO A 56 11.68 -9.37 -21.25
C PRO A 56 10.27 -9.77 -20.80
N ALA A 57 10.17 -10.68 -19.83
CA ALA A 57 8.88 -11.11 -19.30
C ALA A 57 8.11 -9.98 -18.59
N ALA A 58 8.79 -9.13 -17.80
CA ALA A 58 8.18 -7.97 -17.16
C ALA A 58 7.77 -6.92 -18.20
N ARG A 59 8.59 -6.70 -19.21
CA ARG A 59 8.28 -5.77 -20.31
C ARG A 59 7.10 -6.24 -21.15
N ALA A 60 6.98 -7.53 -21.43
CA ALA A 60 5.84 -8.09 -22.11
C ALA A 60 4.51 -7.80 -21.39
N ILE A 61 4.52 -7.85 -20.03
CA ILE A 61 3.36 -7.48 -19.21
C ILE A 61 3.02 -5.99 -19.40
N LEU A 62 4.03 -5.12 -19.42
CA LEU A 62 3.84 -3.68 -19.57
C LEU A 62 3.37 -3.27 -20.99
N THR A 63 3.68 -4.07 -22.01
CA THR A 63 3.26 -3.82 -23.39
C THR A 63 1.88 -4.38 -23.72
N ALA A 64 1.34 -5.28 -22.92
CA ALA A 64 0.07 -5.93 -23.15
C ALA A 64 -1.16 -4.97 -23.10
N PRO A 65 -1.25 -4.02 -22.16
CA PRO A 65 -2.38 -3.10 -22.11
C PRO A 65 -2.41 -2.15 -23.30
N ARG A 66 -3.62 -1.92 -23.84
CA ARG A 66 -3.82 -0.90 -24.89
C ARG A 66 -3.87 0.50 -24.31
N HIS A 67 -4.38 0.64 -23.09
CA HIS A 67 -4.57 1.91 -22.39
C HIS A 67 -3.99 1.82 -20.99
N TRP A 68 -3.44 2.92 -20.54
CA TRP A 68 -2.96 3.10 -19.19
C TRP A 68 -3.71 4.24 -18.50
N HIS A 69 -3.80 4.15 -17.19
CA HIS A 69 -4.31 5.22 -16.35
C HIS A 69 -3.27 5.50 -15.28
N LYS A 70 -2.88 6.74 -15.11
CA LYS A 70 -1.91 7.16 -14.10
C LYS A 70 -2.61 7.78 -12.90
N TRP A 71 -2.05 7.55 -11.73
CA TRP A 71 -2.58 7.98 -10.46
C TRP A 71 -1.47 8.58 -9.60
N ALA A 72 -1.69 9.81 -9.10
CA ALA A 72 -0.82 10.36 -8.07
C ALA A 72 -1.03 9.62 -6.77
N LEU A 73 0.06 9.23 -6.11
CA LEU A 73 0.01 8.59 -4.81
C LEU A 73 0.30 9.62 -3.73
N TYR A 74 -0.70 9.89 -2.90
CA TYR A 74 -0.58 10.79 -1.77
C TYR A 74 -0.58 9.99 -0.47
N ASP A 75 0.24 10.42 0.48
CA ASP A 75 0.14 9.97 1.86
C ASP A 75 0.43 11.12 2.82
N ARG A 76 0.18 10.90 4.08
CA ARG A 76 0.59 11.81 5.16
C ARG A 76 1.08 11.03 6.37
N GLY A 77 1.80 11.73 7.27
CA GLY A 77 2.20 11.15 8.56
C GLY A 77 1.01 10.68 9.39
N PRO A 78 1.21 9.73 10.31
CA PRO A 78 0.19 9.34 11.27
C PRO A 78 -0.36 10.54 12.04
N LEU A 79 -1.68 10.65 12.10
CA LEU A 79 -2.34 11.69 12.89
C LEU A 79 -2.22 11.42 14.39
N ALA A 80 -2.03 12.49 15.16
CA ALA A 80 -2.03 12.42 16.63
C ALA A 80 -3.44 12.27 17.21
N ARG A 81 -4.47 12.73 16.48
CA ARG A 81 -5.88 12.68 16.87
C ARG A 81 -6.74 12.42 15.63
N TRP A 82 -7.77 11.59 15.79
CA TRP A 82 -8.69 11.24 14.71
C TRP A 82 -10.08 11.87 14.86
N GLY A 83 -10.44 12.27 16.08
CA GLY A 83 -11.76 12.81 16.32
C GLY A 83 -11.79 13.91 17.37
N MET A 84 -12.94 14.59 17.44
CA MET A 84 -13.26 15.60 18.42
C MET A 84 -14.78 15.68 18.59
N GLY A 85 -15.26 15.63 19.84
CA GLY A 85 -16.70 15.58 20.14
C GLY A 85 -17.36 14.36 19.47
N GLY A 86 -18.50 14.55 18.88
CA GLY A 86 -19.27 13.50 18.20
C GLY A 86 -18.78 13.11 16.79
N VAL A 87 -17.54 13.44 16.39
CA VAL A 87 -16.98 13.15 15.07
C VAL A 87 -15.66 12.38 15.19
N THR A 88 -15.49 11.32 14.41
CA THR A 88 -14.23 10.59 14.28
C THR A 88 -13.94 10.25 12.81
N LEU A 89 -12.64 10.12 12.48
CA LEU A 89 -12.17 9.70 11.17
C LEU A 89 -12.01 8.17 11.12
N LEU A 90 -12.16 7.60 9.92
CA LEU A 90 -12.02 6.17 9.65
C LEU A 90 -11.30 5.96 8.30
N GLY A 91 -10.52 4.89 8.18
CA GLY A 91 -9.87 4.50 6.94
C GLY A 91 -8.92 5.57 6.40
N ASP A 92 -8.93 5.82 5.11
CA ASP A 92 -8.03 6.77 4.45
C ASP A 92 -8.19 8.21 4.95
N ALA A 93 -9.36 8.58 5.48
CA ALA A 93 -9.54 9.87 6.14
C ALA A 93 -8.65 10.01 7.40
N ALA A 94 -8.42 8.92 8.12
CA ALA A 94 -7.58 8.89 9.32
C ALA A 94 -6.10 8.55 9.00
N HIS A 95 -5.87 7.59 8.11
CA HIS A 95 -4.54 7.02 7.87
C HIS A 95 -4.30 6.64 6.40
N PRO A 96 -4.35 7.59 5.45
CA PRO A 96 -4.02 7.32 4.06
C PRO A 96 -2.62 6.71 3.99
N MET A 97 -2.44 5.69 3.15
CA MET A 97 -1.16 4.99 3.04
C MET A 97 -0.81 4.63 1.62
N LEU A 98 0.49 4.60 1.33
CA LEU A 98 1.00 4.15 0.04
C LEU A 98 0.65 2.67 -0.19
N PRO A 99 0.40 2.24 -1.44
CA PRO A 99 -0.09 0.90 -1.76
C PRO A 99 0.95 -0.22 -1.59
N TYR A 100 2.17 0.10 -1.16
CA TYR A 100 3.30 -0.83 -1.08
C TYR A 100 3.16 -1.97 -0.05
N LEU A 101 2.08 -1.97 0.70
CA LEU A 101 1.72 -3.05 1.63
C LEU A 101 0.35 -3.66 1.30
N ALA A 102 -0.41 -3.05 0.39
CA ALA A 102 -1.77 -3.44 -0.01
C ALA A 102 -2.74 -3.58 1.18
N GLN A 103 -2.64 -2.70 2.20
CA GLN A 103 -3.36 -2.83 3.47
C GLN A 103 -4.38 -1.71 3.76
N GLY A 104 -4.51 -0.69 2.92
CA GLY A 104 -5.42 0.42 3.17
C GLY A 104 -6.86 -0.04 3.45
N ALA A 105 -7.42 -0.81 2.52
CA ALA A 105 -8.77 -1.35 2.66
C ALA A 105 -8.93 -2.29 3.87
N ALA A 106 -7.94 -3.16 4.14
CA ALA A 106 -7.97 -4.03 5.31
C ALA A 106 -8.00 -3.24 6.62
N MET A 107 -7.18 -2.18 6.73
CA MET A 107 -7.18 -1.29 7.91
C MET A 107 -8.52 -0.58 8.07
N ALA A 108 -9.15 -0.13 6.99
CA ALA A 108 -10.48 0.49 7.04
C ALA A 108 -11.58 -0.48 7.48
N ILE A 109 -11.52 -1.74 7.03
CA ILE A 109 -12.46 -2.79 7.46
C ILE A 109 -12.27 -3.11 8.96
N GLU A 110 -11.02 -3.24 9.41
CA GLU A 110 -10.72 -3.41 10.83
C GLU A 110 -11.22 -2.22 11.67
N ASP A 111 -11.06 -1.00 11.18
CA ASP A 111 -11.53 0.21 11.84
C ASP A 111 -13.06 0.18 12.00
N ALA A 112 -13.78 -0.16 10.93
CA ALA A 112 -15.24 -0.25 10.95
C ALA A 112 -15.72 -1.29 11.98
N ALA A 113 -15.08 -2.46 12.03
CA ALA A 113 -15.41 -3.50 12.98
C ALA A 113 -15.17 -3.04 14.44
N VAL A 114 -14.01 -2.42 14.71
CA VAL A 114 -13.70 -1.93 16.06
C VAL A 114 -14.58 -0.79 16.47
N LEU A 115 -14.86 0.17 15.58
CA LEU A 115 -15.75 1.30 15.89
C LEU A 115 -17.16 0.81 16.19
N ALA A 116 -17.72 -0.09 15.37
CA ALA A 116 -19.05 -0.67 15.59
C ALA A 116 -19.13 -1.38 16.94
N GLN A 117 -18.11 -2.18 17.29
CA GLN A 117 -18.05 -2.86 18.58
C GLN A 117 -18.04 -1.86 19.74
N ARG A 118 -17.19 -0.80 19.69
CA ARG A 118 -17.12 0.18 20.79
C ARG A 118 -18.40 0.99 20.96
N LEU A 119 -19.12 1.28 19.87
CA LEU A 119 -20.42 1.93 19.93
C LEU A 119 -21.48 1.00 20.51
N ALA A 120 -21.47 -0.28 20.16
CA ALA A 120 -22.40 -1.28 20.70
C ALA A 120 -22.16 -1.54 22.22
N ASP A 121 -20.90 -1.58 22.65
CA ASP A 121 -20.53 -1.80 24.05
C ASP A 121 -20.95 -0.64 24.99
N THR A 122 -21.12 0.57 24.44
CA THR A 122 -21.41 1.78 25.23
C THR A 122 -22.35 2.73 24.46
N PRO A 123 -23.62 2.33 24.27
CA PRO A 123 -24.57 3.10 23.47
C PRO A 123 -24.88 4.49 24.05
N ASP A 124 -24.77 4.66 25.36
CA ASP A 124 -25.03 5.92 26.05
C ASP A 124 -23.82 6.87 26.09
N ASP A 125 -22.63 6.42 25.60
CA ASP A 125 -21.39 7.22 25.57
C ASP A 125 -20.71 7.10 24.20
N PRO A 126 -21.30 7.61 23.11
CA PRO A 126 -20.72 7.51 21.77
C PRO A 126 -19.38 8.26 21.64
N GLU A 127 -19.19 9.37 22.31
CA GLU A 127 -17.90 10.12 22.28
C GLU A 127 -16.79 9.30 22.92
N GLY A 128 -17.03 8.72 24.07
CA GLY A 128 -16.06 7.82 24.72
C GLY A 128 -15.81 6.54 23.88
N ALA A 129 -16.82 6.01 23.19
CA ALA A 129 -16.66 4.91 22.26
C ALA A 129 -15.69 5.26 21.12
N MET A 130 -15.83 6.43 20.51
CA MET A 130 -14.93 6.94 19.46
C MET A 130 -13.51 7.13 19.96
N LEU A 131 -13.31 7.64 21.16
CA LEU A 131 -11.98 7.76 21.76
C LEU A 131 -11.34 6.38 22.04
N ARG A 132 -12.12 5.41 22.49
CA ARG A 132 -11.65 4.01 22.67
C ARG A 132 -11.26 3.36 21.36
N TYR A 133 -12.06 3.58 20.31
CA TYR A 133 -11.76 3.17 18.94
C TYR A 133 -10.41 3.76 18.46
N GLU A 134 -10.24 5.08 18.53
CA GLU A 134 -9.00 5.75 18.14
C GLU A 134 -7.78 5.17 18.86
N ARG A 135 -7.86 4.99 20.19
CA ARG A 135 -6.77 4.40 21.00
C ARG A 135 -6.41 3.00 20.57
N ALA A 136 -7.42 2.18 20.22
CA ALA A 136 -7.21 0.81 19.79
C ALA A 136 -6.56 0.72 18.40
N ARG A 137 -6.85 1.68 17.51
CA ARG A 137 -6.48 1.61 16.10
C ARG A 137 -5.23 2.40 15.73
N ARG A 138 -5.02 3.56 16.34
CA ARG A 138 -3.99 4.55 15.94
C ARG A 138 -2.57 3.97 15.83
N TRP A 139 -2.14 3.15 16.79
CA TRP A 139 -0.80 2.55 16.75
C TRP A 139 -0.64 1.51 15.64
N ARG A 140 -1.66 0.71 15.42
CA ARG A 140 -1.65 -0.33 14.41
C ARG A 140 -1.60 0.27 13.00
N THR A 141 -2.47 1.23 12.71
CA THR A 141 -2.50 1.91 11.41
C THR A 141 -1.24 2.73 11.17
N ALA A 142 -0.71 3.43 12.18
CA ALA A 142 0.57 4.12 12.08
C ALA A 142 1.75 3.17 11.81
N ARG A 143 1.72 1.96 12.35
CA ARG A 143 2.71 0.91 12.03
C ARG A 143 2.59 0.48 10.57
N ALA A 144 1.35 0.29 10.08
CA ALA A 144 1.10 -0.07 8.67
C ALA A 144 1.56 1.04 7.71
N GLN A 145 1.24 2.32 7.98
CA GLN A 145 1.72 3.45 7.20
C GLN A 145 3.26 3.49 7.11
N ARG A 146 3.95 3.35 8.24
CA ARG A 146 5.42 3.32 8.26
C ARG A 146 5.99 2.11 7.52
N ALA A 147 5.36 0.94 7.64
CA ALA A 147 5.76 -0.25 6.93
C ALA A 147 5.57 -0.10 5.40
N ALA A 148 4.45 0.48 4.97
CA ALA A 148 4.20 0.79 3.57
C ALA A 148 5.29 1.73 2.98
N ARG A 149 5.60 2.84 3.65
CA ARG A 149 6.70 3.73 3.23
C ARG A 149 8.04 3.03 3.13
N ARG A 150 8.40 2.24 4.16
CA ARG A 150 9.64 1.47 4.15
C ARG A 150 9.70 0.49 2.98
N ASN A 151 8.59 -0.19 2.67
CA ASN A 151 8.52 -1.06 1.51
C ASN A 151 8.77 -0.29 0.22
N GLY A 152 8.16 0.90 0.04
CA GLY A 152 8.42 1.76 -1.12
C GLY A 152 9.90 2.08 -1.28
N THR A 153 10.59 2.47 -0.21
CA THR A 153 12.04 2.71 -0.22
C THR A 153 12.81 1.45 -0.62
N VAL A 154 12.49 0.30 -0.01
CA VAL A 154 13.18 -0.97 -0.30
C VAL A 154 12.92 -1.46 -1.73
N TYR A 155 11.70 -1.29 -2.24
CA TYR A 155 11.34 -1.74 -3.60
C TYR A 155 12.06 -0.93 -4.68
N HIS A 156 12.32 0.35 -4.41
CA HIS A 156 12.93 1.28 -5.35
C HIS A 156 14.46 1.44 -5.19
N LEU A 157 15.12 0.61 -4.35
CA LEU A 157 16.58 0.59 -4.27
C LEU A 157 17.21 0.26 -5.62
N ASP A 158 18.30 0.94 -5.95
CA ASP A 158 19.13 0.71 -7.14
C ASP A 158 20.60 0.41 -6.77
N GLY A 159 21.42 0.13 -7.76
CA GLY A 159 22.86 -0.12 -7.60
C GLY A 159 23.18 -1.14 -6.50
N ALA A 160 24.12 -0.80 -5.63
CA ALA A 160 24.54 -1.65 -4.52
C ALA A 160 23.42 -1.97 -3.53
N GLY A 161 22.48 -1.03 -3.34
CA GLY A 161 21.30 -1.24 -2.49
C GLY A 161 20.37 -2.33 -3.03
N ALA A 162 20.13 -2.35 -4.33
CA ALA A 162 19.34 -3.38 -4.98
C ALA A 162 20.00 -4.77 -4.90
N TRP A 163 21.31 -4.82 -5.07
CA TRP A 163 22.08 -6.05 -4.89
C TRP A 163 21.97 -6.58 -3.46
N LEU A 164 22.17 -5.72 -2.45
CA LEU A 164 22.03 -6.09 -1.02
C LEU A 164 20.63 -6.55 -0.69
N ARG A 165 19.58 -5.83 -1.16
CA ARG A 165 18.19 -6.27 -1.02
C ARG A 165 18.00 -7.69 -1.54
N THR A 166 18.51 -7.99 -2.75
CA THR A 166 18.35 -9.29 -3.38
C THR A 166 19.05 -10.39 -2.57
N LEU A 167 20.25 -10.11 -2.08
CA LEU A 167 20.99 -11.04 -1.22
C LEU A 167 20.22 -11.34 0.08
N VAL A 168 19.72 -10.31 0.75
CA VAL A 168 18.94 -10.45 2.00
C VAL A 168 17.65 -11.24 1.77
N LEU A 169 16.90 -10.94 0.69
CA LEU A 169 15.67 -11.66 0.37
C LEU A 169 15.92 -13.15 0.11
N ARG A 170 17.00 -13.48 -0.62
CA ARG A 170 17.40 -14.87 -0.88
C ARG A 170 17.84 -15.59 0.40
N ALA A 171 18.61 -14.93 1.26
CA ALA A 171 19.09 -15.51 2.51
C ALA A 171 17.97 -15.74 3.53
N MET A 172 16.95 -14.89 3.55
CA MET A 172 15.84 -15.03 4.49
C MET A 172 14.86 -16.15 4.13
N GLY A 173 14.62 -16.39 2.84
CA GLY A 173 13.60 -17.31 2.37
C GLY A 173 12.16 -16.83 2.61
N GLY A 174 11.20 -17.50 1.99
CA GLY A 174 9.78 -17.07 1.99
C GLY A 174 9.14 -17.11 3.39
N GLU A 175 9.36 -18.16 4.17
CA GLU A 175 8.74 -18.32 5.50
C GLU A 175 9.15 -17.21 6.47
N ARG A 176 10.44 -16.90 6.56
CA ARG A 176 10.93 -15.83 7.44
C ARG A 176 10.46 -14.45 6.98
N LEU A 177 10.30 -14.26 5.66
CA LEU A 177 9.73 -13.02 5.12
C LEU A 177 8.25 -12.89 5.50
N LEU A 178 7.47 -13.95 5.42
CA LEU A 178 6.06 -13.96 5.84
C LEU A 178 5.92 -13.73 7.34
N ALA A 179 6.70 -14.41 8.18
CA ALA A 179 6.66 -14.27 9.64
C ALA A 179 6.88 -12.81 10.11
N ARG A 180 7.61 -11.98 9.34
CA ARG A 180 7.75 -10.55 9.64
C ARG A 180 6.43 -9.77 9.58
N TYR A 181 5.40 -10.33 8.96
CA TYR A 181 4.09 -9.73 8.80
C TYR A 181 3.00 -10.40 9.65
N ASP A 182 3.36 -11.33 10.57
CA ASP A 182 2.40 -11.98 11.46
C ASP A 182 1.60 -10.96 12.29
N TRP A 183 2.25 -9.86 12.72
CA TRP A 183 1.59 -8.76 13.40
C TRP A 183 0.49 -8.11 12.58
N LEU A 184 0.54 -8.22 11.25
CA LEU A 184 -0.40 -7.65 10.30
C LEU A 184 -1.52 -8.63 9.98
N TYR A 185 -1.15 -9.84 9.54
CA TYR A 185 -2.11 -10.84 9.06
C TYR A 185 -2.72 -11.69 10.17
N GLY A 186 -2.05 -11.82 11.31
CA GLY A 186 -2.53 -12.56 12.47
C GLY A 186 -3.40 -11.73 13.42
N TRP A 187 -3.69 -10.48 13.12
CA TRP A 187 -4.49 -9.63 14.00
C TRP A 187 -5.96 -10.07 14.03
N ARG A 188 -6.55 -10.01 15.24
CA ARG A 188 -7.97 -10.23 15.47
C ARG A 188 -8.50 -9.09 16.34
N PRO A 189 -9.78 -8.64 16.12
CA PRO A 189 -10.42 -7.69 17.03
C PRO A 189 -10.53 -8.32 18.41
N ALA A 190 -10.25 -7.50 19.45
CA ALA A 190 -10.38 -7.87 20.86
C ALA A 190 -11.76 -7.46 21.34
#